data_49c68313a250f9a6c59c1a9167670dfa
#
_entry.id   49c68313a250f9a6c59c1a9167670dfa
#
_cell.length_a   1.000
_cell.length_b   1.000
_cell.length_c   1.000
_cell.angle_alpha   90.00
_cell.angle_beta   90.00
_cell.angle_gamma   90.00
#
_symmetry.space_group_name_H-M   'P 1'
#
loop_
_entity.id
_entity.type
_entity.pdbx_description
1 polymer ?
#
loop_
_entity_poly.entity_id
_entity_poly.type
_entity_poly.pdbx_seq_one_letter_code
_entity_poly.pdbx_strand_id
1 'polypeptide(L)'
;MADVDTQREAVLAALENVAARLSEERKYLTDLDSAIGDADHGANMERGFSKAAEKRDDFDEMDPHEVVKNVGTTLISNVGGASGPLYGGSIMFASQELDGGITAETSVAFAEAYLDKVKDRGGAQVGSKTMVDALVPAVHTYKKSIEQDDLPPLEALAKAVDAAKRGVQFTTPIKAMKGRASFLDWRSVGHQDPGATSTLFIMEELLATAEEYLEGDVERDARASDAVRRDE
;
A
#
# COMPACT_ATOMS: atom_id res chain seq x y z
N MET A 1 -11.95 -4.64 20.73
CA MET A 1 -12.23 -4.00 19.43
C MET A 1 -12.61 -2.55 19.72
N ALA A 2 -11.99 -1.58 19.06
CA ALA A 2 -12.39 -0.18 19.17
C ALA A 2 -13.83 -0.01 18.66
N ASP A 3 -14.54 1.02 19.14
CA ASP A 3 -15.89 1.34 18.64
C ASP A 3 -15.81 1.84 17.16
N VAL A 4 -16.97 1.87 16.50
CA VAL A 4 -17.08 2.21 15.06
C VAL A 4 -16.57 3.62 14.78
N ASP A 5 -16.81 4.58 15.68
CA ASP A 5 -16.36 5.95 15.50
C ASP A 5 -14.84 6.07 15.57
N THR A 6 -14.20 5.40 16.53
CA THR A 6 -12.74 5.31 16.63
C THR A 6 -12.13 4.64 15.40
N GLN A 7 -12.73 3.56 14.89
CA GLN A 7 -12.25 2.90 13.67
C GLN A 7 -12.39 3.80 12.43
N ARG A 8 -13.49 4.53 12.31
CA ARG A 8 -13.69 5.49 11.23
C ARG A 8 -12.63 6.59 11.26
N GLU A 9 -12.41 7.19 12.44
CA GLU A 9 -11.36 8.23 12.59
C GLU A 9 -9.97 7.70 12.25
N ALA A 10 -9.62 6.49 12.63
CA ALA A 10 -8.37 5.87 12.26
C ALA A 10 -8.23 5.69 10.74
N VAL A 11 -9.30 5.27 10.04
CA VAL A 11 -9.31 5.14 8.58
C VAL A 11 -9.15 6.50 7.90
N LEU A 12 -9.84 7.54 8.41
CA LEU A 12 -9.75 8.90 7.87
C LEU A 12 -8.36 9.50 8.11
N ALA A 13 -7.79 9.33 9.30
CA ALA A 13 -6.43 9.76 9.60
C ALA A 13 -5.40 9.05 8.70
N ALA A 14 -5.54 7.73 8.51
CA ALA A 14 -4.69 6.98 7.60
C ALA A 14 -4.77 7.50 6.15
N LEU A 15 -5.96 7.84 5.67
CA LEU A 15 -6.16 8.42 4.34
C LEU A 15 -5.44 9.76 4.20
N GLU A 16 -5.56 10.64 5.18
CA GLU A 16 -4.90 11.96 5.19
C GLU A 16 -3.38 11.82 5.24
N ASN A 17 -2.84 10.96 6.11
CA ASN A 17 -1.41 10.70 6.23
C ASN A 17 -0.83 10.12 4.93
N VAL A 18 -1.52 9.13 4.33
CA VAL A 18 -1.11 8.56 3.03
C VAL A 18 -1.13 9.62 1.91
N ALA A 19 -2.16 10.46 1.86
CA ALA A 19 -2.24 11.52 0.85
C ALA A 19 -1.10 12.54 1.01
N ALA A 20 -0.81 12.96 2.24
CA ALA A 20 0.31 13.85 2.55
C ALA A 20 1.65 13.23 2.14
N ARG A 21 1.91 11.97 2.53
CA ARG A 21 3.14 11.26 2.20
C ARG A 21 3.34 11.13 0.69
N LEU A 22 2.31 10.75 -0.06
CA LEU A 22 2.40 10.61 -1.51
C LEU A 22 2.59 11.96 -2.22
N SER A 23 2.09 13.05 -1.65
CA SER A 23 2.35 14.41 -2.12
C SER A 23 3.81 14.81 -1.89
N GLU A 24 4.36 14.57 -0.70
CA GLU A 24 5.76 14.83 -0.37
C GLU A 24 6.72 14.02 -1.26
N GLU A 25 6.43 12.76 -1.47
CA GLU A 25 7.26 11.84 -2.26
C GLU A 25 6.94 11.82 -3.77
N ARG A 26 6.06 12.71 -4.22
CA ARG A 26 5.66 12.79 -5.63
C ARG A 26 6.85 12.84 -6.58
N LYS A 27 7.81 13.73 -6.28
CA LYS A 27 8.99 13.89 -7.13
C LYS A 27 9.81 12.61 -7.17
N TYR A 28 10.07 12.00 -6.03
CA TYR A 28 10.85 10.77 -5.94
C TYR A 28 10.19 9.62 -6.72
N LEU A 29 8.89 9.42 -6.55
CA LEU A 29 8.13 8.40 -7.31
C LEU A 29 8.13 8.68 -8.82
N THR A 30 8.09 9.96 -9.23
CA THR A 30 8.20 10.35 -10.63
C THR A 30 9.60 10.09 -11.17
N ASP A 31 10.65 10.38 -10.41
CA ASP A 31 12.04 10.12 -10.80
C ASP A 31 12.30 8.61 -10.97
N LEU A 32 11.78 7.76 -10.06
CA LEU A 32 11.85 6.31 -10.22
C LEU A 32 11.16 5.84 -11.50
N ASP A 33 9.96 6.35 -11.76
CA ASP A 33 9.19 5.98 -12.94
C ASP A 33 9.84 6.50 -14.25
N SER A 34 10.45 7.67 -14.22
CA SER A 34 11.14 8.23 -15.38
C SER A 34 12.28 7.36 -15.89
N ALA A 35 12.90 6.59 -15.02
CA ALA A 35 13.99 5.69 -15.36
C ALA A 35 13.53 4.42 -16.11
N ILE A 36 12.30 3.97 -15.86
CA ILE A 36 11.78 2.69 -16.39
C ILE A 36 10.34 2.73 -16.90
N GLY A 37 9.69 3.90 -16.89
CA GLY A 37 8.30 4.11 -17.27
C GLY A 37 8.07 5.36 -18.11
N ASP A 38 6.99 6.08 -17.84
CA ASP A 38 6.58 7.31 -18.52
C ASP A 38 6.51 8.55 -17.62
N ALA A 39 7.13 8.49 -16.44
CA ALA A 39 7.28 9.59 -15.48
C ALA A 39 5.94 10.15 -14.95
N ASP A 40 4.89 9.35 -14.88
CA ASP A 40 3.56 9.80 -14.45
C ASP A 40 3.09 9.23 -13.10
N HIS A 41 3.79 8.21 -12.56
CA HIS A 41 3.34 7.47 -11.38
C HIS A 41 3.17 8.36 -10.15
N GLY A 42 4.17 9.19 -9.83
CA GLY A 42 4.10 10.09 -8.66
C GLY A 42 2.94 11.08 -8.75
N ALA A 43 2.73 11.69 -9.93
CA ALA A 43 1.62 12.62 -10.14
C ALA A 43 0.25 11.93 -10.09
N ASN A 44 0.16 10.69 -10.60
CA ASN A 44 -1.06 9.91 -10.56
C ASN A 44 -1.45 9.52 -9.14
N MET A 45 -0.48 9.05 -8.33
CA MET A 45 -0.70 8.66 -6.94
C MET A 45 -1.10 9.86 -6.08
N GLU A 46 -0.35 10.96 -6.14
CA GLU A 46 -0.69 12.21 -5.46
C GLU A 46 -2.12 12.65 -5.79
N ARG A 47 -2.45 12.78 -7.08
CA ARG A 47 -3.77 13.25 -7.50
C ARG A 47 -4.91 12.38 -6.97
N GLY A 48 -4.75 11.06 -7.03
CA GLY A 48 -5.80 10.13 -6.60
C GLY A 48 -6.05 10.18 -5.10
N PHE A 49 -4.99 10.11 -4.30
CA PHE A 49 -5.11 10.10 -2.83
C PHE A 49 -5.49 11.47 -2.28
N SER A 50 -5.00 12.58 -2.85
CA SER A 50 -5.45 13.93 -2.48
C SER A 50 -6.95 14.11 -2.76
N LYS A 51 -7.45 13.62 -3.91
CA LYS A 51 -8.89 13.67 -4.22
C LYS A 51 -9.74 12.80 -3.29
N ALA A 52 -9.21 11.72 -2.77
CA ALA A 52 -9.90 10.92 -1.77
C ALA A 52 -9.91 11.64 -0.40
N ALA A 53 -8.80 12.23 0.01
CA ALA A 53 -8.70 12.99 1.26
C ALA A 53 -9.58 14.25 1.26
N GLU A 54 -9.73 14.95 0.12
CA GLU A 54 -10.64 16.09 -0.02
C GLU A 54 -12.13 15.76 0.28
N LYS A 55 -12.48 14.47 0.27
CA LYS A 55 -13.84 14.00 0.58
C LYS A 55 -14.04 13.58 2.04
N ARG A 56 -13.09 13.86 2.92
CA ARG A 56 -13.14 13.46 4.33
C ARG A 56 -14.50 13.77 4.97
N ASP A 57 -14.98 15.00 4.79
CA ASP A 57 -16.24 15.45 5.40
C ASP A 57 -17.47 14.68 4.87
N ASP A 58 -17.39 14.12 3.66
CA ASP A 58 -18.46 13.29 3.09
C ASP A 58 -18.53 11.91 3.78
N PHE A 59 -17.49 11.54 4.53
CA PHE A 59 -17.33 10.21 5.13
C PHE A 59 -17.66 10.17 6.64
N ASP A 60 -17.95 11.31 7.27
CA ASP A 60 -18.08 11.45 8.74
C ASP A 60 -19.15 10.55 9.38
N GLU A 61 -20.19 10.17 8.63
CA GLU A 61 -21.28 9.32 9.12
C GLU A 61 -21.26 7.89 8.53
N MET A 62 -20.23 7.55 7.74
CA MET A 62 -20.11 6.24 7.10
C MET A 62 -19.46 5.20 8.03
N ASP A 63 -19.82 3.94 7.84
CA ASP A 63 -19.07 2.85 8.45
C ASP A 63 -17.66 2.73 7.88
N PRO A 64 -16.65 2.25 8.64
CA PRO A 64 -15.26 2.16 8.19
C PRO A 64 -15.09 1.45 6.83
N HIS A 65 -15.84 0.36 6.60
CA HIS A 65 -15.78 -0.37 5.33
C HIS A 65 -16.33 0.45 4.15
N GLU A 66 -17.36 1.29 4.37
CA GLU A 66 -17.91 2.19 3.37
C GLU A 66 -16.93 3.32 3.03
N VAL A 67 -16.23 3.87 4.03
CA VAL A 67 -15.14 4.84 3.81
C VAL A 67 -14.09 4.22 2.90
N VAL A 68 -13.56 3.03 3.24
CA VAL A 68 -12.55 2.32 2.45
C VAL A 68 -13.04 2.05 1.02
N LYS A 69 -14.30 1.64 0.85
CA LYS A 69 -14.94 1.43 -0.46
C LYS A 69 -14.99 2.72 -1.29
N ASN A 70 -15.37 3.84 -0.67
CA ASN A 70 -15.46 5.13 -1.35
C ASN A 70 -14.09 5.70 -1.71
N VAL A 71 -13.08 5.49 -0.87
CA VAL A 71 -11.67 5.76 -1.20
C VAL A 71 -11.30 4.99 -2.46
N GLY A 72 -11.52 3.67 -2.50
CA GLY A 72 -11.25 2.84 -3.68
C GLY A 72 -11.94 3.36 -4.95
N THR A 73 -13.22 3.71 -4.86
CA THR A 73 -14.00 4.28 -5.97
C THR A 73 -13.41 5.60 -6.47
N THR A 74 -12.98 6.46 -5.54
CA THR A 74 -12.36 7.74 -5.88
C THR A 74 -11.03 7.54 -6.58
N LEU A 75 -10.21 6.60 -6.11
CA LEU A 75 -8.94 6.26 -6.75
C LEU A 75 -9.12 5.72 -8.18
N ILE A 76 -10.11 4.87 -8.43
CA ILE A 76 -10.42 4.39 -9.80
C ILE A 76 -10.62 5.57 -10.75
N SER A 77 -11.31 6.60 -10.30
CA SER A 77 -11.70 7.73 -11.14
C SER A 77 -10.59 8.78 -11.31
N ASN A 78 -9.62 8.85 -10.39
CA ASN A 78 -8.66 9.96 -10.30
C ASN A 78 -7.19 9.52 -10.45
N VAL A 79 -6.85 8.26 -10.19
CA VAL A 79 -5.50 7.74 -10.46
C VAL A 79 -5.41 7.33 -11.93
N GLY A 80 -4.45 7.87 -12.66
CA GLY A 80 -4.26 7.57 -14.07
C GLY A 80 -3.66 6.19 -14.34
N GLY A 81 -3.71 5.78 -15.60
CA GLY A 81 -3.07 4.56 -16.08
C GLY A 81 -3.60 3.27 -15.45
N ALA A 82 -2.75 2.28 -15.31
CA ALA A 82 -3.07 1.00 -14.69
C ALA A 82 -3.21 1.09 -13.17
N SER A 83 -2.63 2.12 -12.53
CA SER A 83 -2.62 2.28 -11.07
C SER A 83 -4.03 2.48 -10.50
N GLY A 84 -4.92 3.22 -11.18
CA GLY A 84 -6.30 3.41 -10.75
C GLY A 84 -7.04 2.09 -10.51
N PRO A 85 -7.19 1.23 -11.51
CA PRO A 85 -7.79 -0.09 -11.35
C PRO A 85 -7.04 -1.00 -10.36
N LEU A 86 -5.71 -0.94 -10.28
CA LEU A 86 -4.92 -1.78 -9.39
C LEU A 86 -5.09 -1.37 -7.93
N TYR A 87 -4.85 -0.10 -7.58
CA TYR A 87 -5.03 0.39 -6.22
C TYR A 87 -6.51 0.53 -5.87
N GLY A 88 -7.22 1.40 -6.57
CA GLY A 88 -8.59 1.74 -6.24
C GLY A 88 -9.56 0.58 -6.40
N GLY A 89 -9.47 -0.15 -7.51
CA GLY A 89 -10.36 -1.28 -7.76
C GLY A 89 -10.13 -2.46 -6.82
N SER A 90 -8.91 -2.66 -6.33
CA SER A 90 -8.61 -3.71 -5.37
C SER A 90 -9.00 -3.31 -3.94
N ILE A 91 -8.80 -2.04 -3.56
CA ILE A 91 -9.29 -1.48 -2.28
C ILE A 91 -10.83 -1.58 -2.22
N MET A 92 -11.52 -1.11 -3.27
CA MET A 92 -12.99 -1.17 -3.34
C MET A 92 -13.53 -2.60 -3.21
N PHE A 93 -12.86 -3.57 -3.82
CA PHE A 93 -13.23 -4.98 -3.73
C PHE A 93 -12.99 -5.54 -2.33
N ALA A 94 -11.80 -5.33 -1.79
CA ALA A 94 -11.40 -5.86 -0.48
C ALA A 94 -12.15 -5.22 0.70
N SER A 95 -12.70 -4.00 0.54
CA SER A 95 -13.44 -3.32 1.61
C SER A 95 -14.61 -4.13 2.17
N GLN A 96 -15.15 -5.08 1.39
CA GLN A 96 -16.23 -5.97 1.82
C GLN A 96 -15.82 -6.88 2.99
N GLU A 97 -14.52 -7.21 3.10
CA GLU A 97 -13.99 -8.02 4.20
C GLU A 97 -13.99 -7.26 5.54
N LEU A 98 -14.17 -5.93 5.51
CA LEU A 98 -14.25 -5.07 6.70
C LEU A 98 -15.70 -4.82 7.15
N ASP A 99 -16.69 -5.44 6.50
CA ASP A 99 -18.10 -5.35 6.92
C ASP A 99 -18.24 -5.99 8.32
N GLY A 100 -18.77 -5.22 9.26
CA GLY A 100 -18.84 -5.60 10.68
C GLY A 100 -17.68 -5.11 11.54
N GLY A 101 -16.73 -4.37 10.97
CA GLY A 101 -15.65 -3.66 11.67
C GLY A 101 -14.25 -4.18 11.39
N ILE A 102 -13.27 -3.39 11.84
CA ILE A 102 -11.84 -3.69 11.67
C ILE A 102 -11.35 -4.47 12.88
N THR A 103 -11.06 -5.75 12.68
CA THR A 103 -10.46 -6.68 13.65
C THR A 103 -9.18 -7.28 13.10
N ALA A 104 -8.46 -8.04 13.89
CA ALA A 104 -7.30 -8.79 13.39
C ALA A 104 -7.70 -9.74 12.23
N GLU A 105 -8.83 -10.42 12.36
CA GLU A 105 -9.33 -11.37 11.35
C GLU A 105 -9.76 -10.66 10.07
N THR A 106 -10.60 -9.62 10.18
CA THR A 106 -11.09 -8.88 9.00
C THR A 106 -9.99 -8.11 8.29
N SER A 107 -8.96 -7.64 9.01
CA SER A 107 -7.79 -6.99 8.42
C SER A 107 -6.90 -7.97 7.64
N VAL A 108 -6.75 -9.22 8.10
CA VAL A 108 -6.09 -10.28 7.35
C VAL A 108 -6.88 -10.61 6.08
N ALA A 109 -8.21 -10.81 6.21
CA ALA A 109 -9.07 -11.08 5.06
C ALA A 109 -9.02 -9.95 4.01
N PHE A 110 -9.07 -8.69 4.46
CA PHE A 110 -8.89 -7.52 3.60
C PHE A 110 -7.55 -7.55 2.86
N ALA A 111 -6.46 -7.80 3.57
CA ALA A 111 -5.12 -7.82 2.97
C ALA A 111 -4.99 -8.93 1.91
N GLU A 112 -5.52 -10.12 2.17
CA GLU A 112 -5.54 -11.24 1.21
C GLU A 112 -6.42 -10.91 -0.01
N ALA A 113 -7.65 -10.44 0.20
CA ALA A 113 -8.57 -10.06 -0.88
C ALA A 113 -7.99 -8.94 -1.76
N TYR A 114 -7.33 -7.95 -1.14
CA TYR A 114 -6.62 -6.88 -1.85
C TYR A 114 -5.50 -7.44 -2.72
N LEU A 115 -4.61 -8.26 -2.15
CA LEU A 115 -3.49 -8.87 -2.87
C LEU A 115 -3.97 -9.73 -4.04
N ASP A 116 -4.96 -10.58 -3.81
CA ASP A 116 -5.48 -11.46 -4.85
C ASP A 116 -6.09 -10.65 -6.00
N LYS A 117 -6.81 -9.57 -5.67
CA LYS A 117 -7.40 -8.69 -6.69
C LYS A 117 -6.37 -7.92 -7.50
N VAL A 118 -5.27 -7.47 -6.85
CA VAL A 118 -4.13 -6.86 -7.55
C VAL A 118 -3.49 -7.85 -8.50
N LYS A 119 -3.26 -9.10 -8.07
CA LYS A 119 -2.69 -10.16 -8.91
C LYS A 119 -3.60 -10.51 -10.08
N ASP A 120 -4.90 -10.67 -9.84
CA ASP A 120 -5.88 -10.98 -10.89
C ASP A 120 -5.92 -9.90 -11.97
N ARG A 121 -5.95 -8.63 -11.57
CA ARG A 121 -6.05 -7.50 -12.50
C ARG A 121 -4.74 -7.23 -13.24
N GLY A 122 -3.61 -7.31 -12.53
CA GLY A 122 -2.28 -7.02 -13.08
C GLY A 122 -1.64 -8.21 -13.79
N GLY A 123 -2.07 -9.43 -13.49
CA GLY A 123 -1.45 -10.67 -13.98
C GLY A 123 0.02 -10.78 -13.56
N ALA A 124 0.41 -10.11 -12.48
CA ALA A 124 1.77 -10.09 -11.95
C ALA A 124 1.94 -11.14 -10.83
N GLN A 125 3.15 -11.60 -10.67
CA GLN A 125 3.58 -12.48 -9.58
C GLN A 125 4.90 -11.98 -9.00
N VAL A 126 5.34 -12.58 -7.90
CA VAL A 126 6.67 -12.27 -7.33
C VAL A 126 7.74 -12.46 -8.40
N GLY A 127 8.65 -11.49 -8.49
CA GLY A 127 9.68 -11.44 -9.54
C GLY A 127 9.24 -10.70 -10.81
N SER A 128 8.01 -10.16 -10.84
CA SER A 128 7.54 -9.38 -12.00
C SER A 128 8.05 -7.94 -12.02
N LYS A 129 8.66 -7.45 -10.96
CA LYS A 129 9.08 -6.06 -10.72
C LYS A 129 7.87 -5.13 -10.76
N THR A 130 7.01 -5.25 -9.75
CA THR A 130 5.76 -4.50 -9.57
C THR A 130 5.42 -4.36 -8.09
N MET A 131 4.35 -3.66 -7.76
CA MET A 131 3.79 -3.59 -6.40
C MET A 131 3.58 -4.98 -5.75
N VAL A 132 3.40 -6.04 -6.54
CA VAL A 132 3.22 -7.42 -6.04
C VAL A 132 4.46 -7.92 -5.30
N ASP A 133 5.64 -7.45 -5.67
CA ASP A 133 6.90 -7.82 -5.01
C ASP A 133 7.01 -7.25 -3.59
N ALA A 134 6.35 -6.13 -3.29
CA ALA A 134 6.20 -5.60 -1.94
C ALA A 134 5.00 -6.23 -1.21
N LEU A 135 3.85 -6.39 -1.88
CA LEU A 135 2.61 -6.86 -1.27
C LEU A 135 2.66 -8.32 -0.83
N VAL A 136 3.19 -9.23 -1.64
CA VAL A 136 3.19 -10.67 -1.31
C VAL A 136 3.93 -10.95 0.00
N PRO A 137 5.19 -10.53 0.18
CA PRO A 137 5.89 -10.78 1.44
C PRO A 137 5.22 -10.07 2.63
N ALA A 138 4.65 -8.87 2.41
CA ALA A 138 3.94 -8.14 3.44
C ALA A 138 2.68 -8.87 3.92
N VAL A 139 1.79 -9.22 3.01
CA VAL A 139 0.52 -9.89 3.34
C VAL A 139 0.75 -11.27 3.97
N HIS A 140 1.70 -12.05 3.43
CA HIS A 140 2.03 -13.35 4.01
C HIS A 140 2.64 -13.21 5.42
N THR A 141 3.49 -12.20 5.65
CA THR A 141 4.06 -11.93 6.96
C THR A 141 2.97 -11.48 7.93
N TYR A 142 2.09 -10.56 7.53
CA TYR A 142 0.98 -10.09 8.35
C TYR A 142 0.08 -11.25 8.78
N LYS A 143 -0.42 -12.03 7.82
CA LYS A 143 -1.25 -13.20 8.07
C LYS A 143 -0.59 -14.19 9.02
N LYS A 144 0.66 -14.58 8.74
CA LYS A 144 1.39 -15.52 9.60
C LYS A 144 1.52 -14.98 11.03
N SER A 145 1.86 -13.71 11.17
CA SER A 145 2.03 -13.05 12.47
C SER A 145 0.74 -13.07 13.30
N ILE A 146 -0.42 -12.84 12.67
CA ILE A 146 -1.72 -12.90 13.35
C ILE A 146 -2.16 -14.34 13.63
N GLU A 147 -2.18 -15.19 12.59
CA GLU A 147 -2.85 -16.50 12.68
C GLU A 147 -1.99 -17.61 13.30
N GLN A 148 -0.66 -17.51 13.18
CA GLN A 148 0.25 -18.58 13.62
C GLN A 148 1.12 -18.16 14.80
N ASP A 149 1.58 -16.90 14.81
CA ASP A 149 2.48 -16.39 15.84
C ASP A 149 1.71 -15.65 16.95
N ASP A 150 0.37 -15.48 16.82
CA ASP A 150 -0.55 -14.83 17.77
C ASP A 150 -0.07 -13.44 18.22
N LEU A 151 0.50 -12.68 17.29
CA LEU A 151 1.01 -11.35 17.57
C LEU A 151 -0.12 -10.30 17.56
N PRO A 152 0.02 -9.22 18.37
CA PRO A 152 -0.86 -8.08 18.27
C PRO A 152 -0.85 -7.48 16.86
N PRO A 153 -2.00 -6.92 16.37
CA PRO A 153 -2.09 -6.37 15.01
C PRO A 153 -1.04 -5.30 14.69
N LEU A 154 -0.68 -4.46 15.65
CA LEU A 154 0.34 -3.43 15.48
C LEU A 154 1.73 -4.04 15.20
N GLU A 155 2.14 -5.03 16.00
CA GLU A 155 3.41 -5.73 15.81
C GLU A 155 3.43 -6.53 14.50
N ALA A 156 2.32 -7.19 14.17
CA ALA A 156 2.15 -7.90 12.91
C ALA A 156 2.29 -6.95 11.70
N LEU A 157 1.69 -5.75 11.78
CA LEU A 157 1.78 -4.73 10.73
C LEU A 157 3.20 -4.20 10.59
N ALA A 158 3.92 -3.97 11.69
CA ALA A 158 5.33 -3.55 11.65
C ALA A 158 6.20 -4.57 10.92
N LYS A 159 6.03 -5.88 11.22
CA LYS A 159 6.74 -6.95 10.50
C LYS A 159 6.37 -7.01 9.01
N ALA A 160 5.12 -6.74 8.68
CA ALA A 160 4.66 -6.68 7.28
C ALA A 160 5.31 -5.52 6.52
N VAL A 161 5.42 -4.34 7.13
CA VAL A 161 6.13 -3.19 6.57
C VAL A 161 7.60 -3.52 6.31
N ASP A 162 8.30 -4.17 7.25
CA ASP A 162 9.68 -4.60 7.04
C ASP A 162 9.81 -5.63 5.91
N ALA A 163 8.82 -6.53 5.76
CA ALA A 163 8.78 -7.45 4.63
C ALA A 163 8.54 -6.72 3.30
N ALA A 164 7.67 -5.71 3.27
CA ALA A 164 7.46 -4.86 2.09
C ALA A 164 8.74 -4.12 1.68
N LYS A 165 9.51 -3.57 2.63
CA LYS A 165 10.81 -2.92 2.36
C LYS A 165 11.77 -3.84 1.63
N ARG A 166 11.91 -5.08 2.11
CA ARG A 166 12.74 -6.08 1.43
C ARG A 166 12.22 -6.40 0.03
N GLY A 167 10.90 -6.45 -0.14
CA GLY A 167 10.26 -6.62 -1.45
C GLY A 167 10.59 -5.49 -2.42
N VAL A 168 10.55 -4.23 -1.96
CA VAL A 168 10.96 -3.06 -2.77
C VAL A 168 12.41 -3.19 -3.20
N GLN A 169 13.33 -3.50 -2.29
CA GLN A 169 14.75 -3.68 -2.60
C GLN A 169 14.98 -4.80 -3.62
N PHE A 170 14.22 -5.89 -3.51
CA PHE A 170 14.28 -7.01 -4.43
C PHE A 170 13.91 -6.61 -5.87
N THR A 171 13.12 -5.56 -6.08
CA THR A 171 12.79 -5.09 -7.44
C THR A 171 14.00 -4.55 -8.19
N THR A 172 15.03 -4.02 -7.51
CA THR A 172 16.18 -3.38 -8.14
C THR A 172 17.00 -4.33 -9.02
N PRO A 173 17.47 -5.52 -8.54
CA PRO A 173 18.33 -6.40 -9.33
C PRO A 173 17.60 -7.24 -10.39
N ILE A 174 16.26 -7.22 -10.44
CA ILE A 174 15.50 -8.07 -11.35
C ILE A 174 15.02 -7.30 -12.59
N LYS A 175 14.78 -8.05 -13.66
CA LYS A 175 14.20 -7.54 -14.91
C LYS A 175 12.69 -7.40 -14.76
N ALA A 176 12.12 -6.31 -15.28
CA ALA A 176 10.68 -6.13 -15.30
C ALA A 176 10.00 -7.09 -16.29
N MET A 177 8.94 -7.75 -15.80
CA MET A 177 8.12 -8.70 -16.58
C MET A 177 6.72 -8.15 -16.86
N LYS A 178 6.35 -7.06 -16.20
CA LYS A 178 5.03 -6.41 -16.31
C LYS A 178 5.16 -4.89 -16.32
N GLY A 179 4.06 -4.22 -16.66
CA GLY A 179 4.00 -2.78 -16.72
C GLY A 179 4.87 -2.18 -17.83
N ARG A 180 5.04 -0.87 -17.81
CA ARG A 180 5.83 -0.13 -18.83
C ARG A 180 7.30 -0.50 -18.80
N ALA A 181 7.85 -0.74 -17.62
CA ALA A 181 9.24 -1.16 -17.43
C ALA A 181 9.60 -2.43 -18.21
N SER A 182 8.63 -3.32 -18.50
CA SER A 182 8.86 -4.55 -19.27
C SER A 182 9.30 -4.29 -20.71
N PHE A 183 8.94 -3.14 -21.31
CA PHE A 183 9.39 -2.76 -22.65
C PHE A 183 10.88 -2.41 -22.72
N LEU A 184 11.50 -2.14 -21.58
CA LEU A 184 12.95 -1.85 -21.51
C LEU A 184 13.80 -3.12 -21.44
N ASP A 185 13.19 -4.26 -21.19
CA ASP A 185 13.87 -5.55 -21.02
C ASP A 185 15.00 -5.46 -19.97
N TRP A 186 16.23 -5.86 -20.30
CA TRP A 186 17.38 -5.81 -19.39
C TRP A 186 17.77 -4.40 -18.92
N ARG A 187 17.35 -3.36 -19.63
CA ARG A 187 17.57 -1.97 -19.20
C ARG A 187 16.75 -1.59 -17.97
N SER A 188 15.75 -2.38 -17.59
CA SER A 188 14.99 -2.18 -16.35
C SER A 188 15.74 -2.65 -15.10
N VAL A 189 16.81 -3.44 -15.26
CA VAL A 189 17.66 -3.91 -14.15
C VAL A 189 18.49 -2.75 -13.59
N GLY A 190 18.61 -2.69 -12.27
CA GLY A 190 19.33 -1.62 -11.56
C GLY A 190 18.42 -0.48 -11.09
N HIS A 191 17.14 -0.48 -11.48
CA HIS A 191 16.17 0.52 -11.08
C HIS A 191 15.10 -0.08 -10.15
N GLN A 192 14.74 0.67 -9.10
CA GLN A 192 13.68 0.29 -8.17
C GLN A 192 12.31 0.51 -8.81
N ASP A 193 11.33 -0.36 -8.49
CA ASP A 193 9.97 -0.23 -9.03
C ASP A 193 9.16 0.86 -8.31
N PRO A 194 8.59 1.85 -9.04
CA PRO A 194 7.81 2.93 -8.43
C PRO A 194 6.52 2.43 -7.76
N GLY A 195 5.87 1.39 -8.32
CA GLY A 195 4.66 0.80 -7.75
C GLY A 195 4.91 0.07 -6.43
N ALA A 196 6.00 -0.70 -6.35
CA ALA A 196 6.43 -1.31 -5.09
C ALA A 196 6.76 -0.25 -4.04
N THR A 197 7.42 0.84 -4.45
CA THR A 197 7.81 1.95 -3.56
C THR A 197 6.61 2.70 -3.01
N SER A 198 5.65 3.07 -3.83
CA SER A 198 4.42 3.74 -3.36
C SER A 198 3.56 2.83 -2.47
N THR A 199 3.56 1.52 -2.73
CA THR A 199 2.93 0.53 -1.84
C THR A 199 3.58 0.54 -0.46
N LEU A 200 4.90 0.58 -0.39
CA LEU A 200 5.62 0.69 0.88
C LEU A 200 5.26 1.98 1.62
N PHE A 201 5.25 3.14 0.94
CA PHE A 201 4.89 4.41 1.59
C PHE A 201 3.47 4.37 2.17
N ILE A 202 2.51 3.81 1.44
CA ILE A 202 1.16 3.61 1.96
C ILE A 202 1.19 2.75 3.23
N MET A 203 1.91 1.63 3.23
CA MET A 203 1.99 0.74 4.39
C MET A 203 2.72 1.38 5.58
N GLU A 204 3.73 2.21 5.34
CA GLU A 204 4.42 2.97 6.40
C GLU A 204 3.47 3.95 7.09
N GLU A 205 2.62 4.65 6.34
CA GLU A 205 1.63 5.57 6.91
C GLU A 205 0.47 4.84 7.62
N LEU A 206 0.07 3.67 7.10
CA LEU A 206 -0.88 2.81 7.82
C LEU A 206 -0.32 2.35 9.16
N LEU A 207 0.97 2.00 9.23
CA LEU A 207 1.64 1.65 10.48
C LEU A 207 1.74 2.84 11.42
N ALA A 208 2.18 4.01 10.94
CA ALA A 208 2.29 5.22 11.75
C ALA A 208 0.93 5.63 12.34
N THR A 209 -0.13 5.55 11.54
CA THR A 209 -1.48 5.78 12.04
C THR A 209 -1.91 4.72 13.07
N ALA A 210 -1.62 3.45 12.81
CA ALA A 210 -1.96 2.37 13.74
C ALA A 210 -1.27 2.53 15.11
N GLU A 211 -0.05 3.10 15.18
CA GLU A 211 0.64 3.42 16.43
C GLU A 211 -0.13 4.43 17.31
N GLU A 212 -0.99 5.27 16.71
CA GLU A 212 -1.80 6.24 17.45
C GLU A 212 -3.10 5.62 18.02
N TYR A 213 -3.61 4.56 17.40
CA TYR A 213 -4.92 3.98 17.72
C TYR A 213 -4.85 2.59 18.36
N LEU A 214 -3.71 1.91 18.29
CA LEU A 214 -3.53 0.57 18.83
C LEU A 214 -2.45 0.56 19.92
N GLU A 215 -2.68 -0.25 20.95
CA GLU A 215 -1.67 -0.51 21.98
C GLU A 215 -0.63 -1.52 21.48
N GLY A 216 0.63 -1.33 21.85
CA GLY A 216 1.72 -2.25 21.55
C GLY A 216 3.05 -1.54 21.31
N ASP A 217 4.13 -2.32 21.29
CA ASP A 217 5.47 -1.86 20.95
C ASP A 217 5.82 -2.25 19.53
N VAL A 218 6.39 -1.31 18.76
CA VAL A 218 6.85 -1.56 17.39
C VAL A 218 8.35 -1.79 17.40
N GLU A 219 8.77 -3.06 17.33
CA GLU A 219 10.14 -3.41 16.98
C GLU A 219 10.34 -3.33 15.46
N ARG A 220 11.09 -2.33 15.01
CA ARG A 220 11.45 -2.19 13.59
C ARG A 220 12.80 -2.87 13.34
N ASP A 221 12.88 -3.69 12.29
CA ASP A 221 14.18 -4.22 11.85
C ASP A 221 15.08 -3.07 11.39
N ALA A 222 16.07 -2.72 12.23
CA ALA A 222 17.02 -1.63 11.96
C ALA A 222 17.79 -1.81 10.63
N ARG A 223 17.87 -3.01 10.08
CA ARG A 223 18.51 -3.29 8.79
C ARG A 223 17.63 -2.93 7.59
N ALA A 224 16.32 -2.87 7.77
CA ALA A 224 15.39 -2.52 6.71
C ALA A 224 15.27 -1.00 6.51
N SER A 225 15.56 -0.18 7.55
CA SER A 225 15.38 1.27 7.52
C SER A 225 16.40 2.02 6.64
N ASP A 226 17.64 1.51 6.52
CA ASP A 226 18.74 2.24 5.87
C ASP A 226 18.86 1.97 4.34
N ALA A 227 18.11 1.01 3.81
CA ALA A 227 18.34 0.50 2.47
C ALA A 227 17.45 1.13 1.38
N VAL A 228 16.35 1.80 1.76
CA VAL A 228 15.42 2.42 0.79
C VAL A 228 15.87 3.81 0.35
N ARG A 229 16.74 4.47 1.13
CA ARG A 229 17.29 5.80 0.83
C ARG A 229 18.80 5.74 0.62
N ARG A 230 19.26 5.01 -0.36
CA ARG A 230 20.63 5.19 -0.86
C ARG A 230 20.50 5.87 -2.21
N ASP A 231 20.64 7.18 -2.15
CA ASP A 231 21.30 8.03 -3.15
C ASP A 231 20.87 9.48 -2.88
N GLU A 232 21.58 10.14 -1.96
CA GLU A 232 21.86 11.56 -2.00
C GLU A 232 23.29 11.78 -2.47
#